data_1a9853a15687debcb17693099f0bc92e
#
_entry.id   1a9853a15687debcb17693099f0bc92e
#
_cell.length_a   1.000
_cell.length_b   1.000
_cell.length_c   1.000
_cell.angle_alpha   90.00
_cell.angle_beta   90.00
_cell.angle_gamma   90.00
#
_symmetry.space_group_name_H-M   'P 1'
#
loop_
_entity.id
_entity.type
_entity.pdbx_description
1 polymer ?
#
loop_
_entity_poly.entity_id
_entity_poly.type
_entity_poly.pdbx_seq_one_letter_code
_entity_poly.pdbx_strand_id
1 'polypeptide(L)'
;MAPNCNPAEADDVSDPSDLPLDARGLWGGVILLGHATLNSQPGETPIEGIPTTEARGIYGGDDDADNSGIFRYVSIRYGGTDIGAGNEINGLTMGGVGSGTLIEFVEVYNNQDDGFEWFGGTVNTKHLVSAFNGDDAFDYDEGFRGKGQFWFVIQDADTGNRAGEHDGGTTPEDGAPYAIPQIHNVTYIGSGAFSANGDNDVVLKIRDNAGGQYINSIFTD
;
A
#
# COMPACT_ATOMS: atom_id res chain seq x y z
N MET A 1 3.21 -19.32 -15.84
CA MET A 1 4.44 -18.81 -16.50
C MET A 1 4.56 -17.37 -16.10
N ALA A 2 5.74 -16.89 -15.72
CA ALA A 2 5.91 -15.46 -15.47
C ALA A 2 5.59 -14.68 -16.76
N PRO A 3 4.88 -13.55 -16.69
CA PRO A 3 4.66 -12.71 -17.85
C PRO A 3 6.01 -12.32 -18.46
N ASN A 4 6.04 -12.19 -19.77
CA ASN A 4 7.26 -11.82 -20.48
C ASN A 4 7.70 -10.43 -20.04
N CYS A 5 8.85 -10.33 -19.40
CA CYS A 5 9.40 -9.06 -18.92
C CYS A 5 10.20 -8.30 -20.02
N ASN A 6 9.94 -8.58 -21.30
CA ASN A 6 10.57 -7.82 -22.36
C ASN A 6 9.77 -6.52 -22.63
N PRO A 7 10.30 -5.34 -22.27
CA PRO A 7 9.59 -4.07 -22.46
C PRO A 7 9.26 -3.76 -23.94
N ALA A 8 9.97 -4.39 -24.87
CA ALA A 8 9.72 -4.22 -26.31
C ALA A 8 8.56 -5.07 -26.83
N GLU A 9 8.07 -6.02 -26.04
CA GLU A 9 6.95 -6.91 -26.36
C GLU A 9 5.70 -6.61 -25.53
N ALA A 10 5.82 -5.80 -24.48
CA ALA A 10 4.73 -5.46 -23.57
C ALA A 10 3.56 -4.71 -24.24
N ASP A 11 3.79 -4.13 -25.41
CA ASP A 11 2.79 -3.36 -26.16
C ASP A 11 2.21 -4.15 -27.35
N ASP A 12 2.58 -5.42 -27.53
CA ASP A 12 2.00 -6.24 -28.60
C ASP A 12 0.67 -6.84 -28.16
N VAL A 13 -0.38 -6.03 -28.27
CA VAL A 13 -1.77 -6.45 -28.00
C VAL A 13 -2.25 -7.61 -28.88
N SER A 14 -1.43 -8.07 -29.81
CA SER A 14 -1.73 -9.23 -30.65
C SER A 14 -1.19 -10.55 -30.09
N ASP A 15 -0.32 -10.51 -29.06
CA ASP A 15 0.17 -11.72 -28.39
C ASP A 15 -0.85 -12.22 -27.36
N PRO A 16 -1.50 -13.36 -27.58
CA PRO A 16 -2.48 -13.89 -26.64
C PRO A 16 -1.89 -14.34 -25.30
N SER A 17 -0.57 -14.29 -25.12
CA SER A 17 0.10 -14.54 -23.84
C SER A 17 0.25 -13.27 -23.00
N ASP A 18 0.06 -12.09 -23.58
CA ASP A 18 0.10 -10.83 -22.85
C ASP A 18 -1.22 -10.61 -22.10
N LEU A 19 -1.09 -10.14 -20.86
CA LEU A 19 -2.27 -9.75 -20.10
C LEU A 19 -2.81 -8.41 -20.62
N PRO A 20 -4.13 -8.22 -20.63
CA PRO A 20 -4.71 -6.90 -20.87
C PRO A 20 -4.11 -5.84 -19.96
N LEU A 21 -3.99 -4.60 -20.46
CA LEU A 21 -3.42 -3.48 -19.68
C LEU A 21 -4.24 -3.15 -18.42
N ASP A 22 -5.50 -3.53 -18.40
CA ASP A 22 -6.43 -3.37 -17.28
C ASP A 22 -6.57 -4.64 -16.40
N ALA A 23 -5.75 -5.67 -16.62
CA ALA A 23 -5.78 -6.87 -15.81
C ALA A 23 -5.47 -6.56 -14.34
N ARG A 24 -6.34 -6.99 -13.42
CA ARG A 24 -6.24 -6.85 -11.96
C ARG A 24 -6.82 -8.08 -11.28
N GLY A 25 -6.58 -8.27 -9.99
CA GLY A 25 -7.25 -9.30 -9.19
C GLY A 25 -6.94 -10.74 -9.56
N LEU A 26 -5.81 -11.02 -10.23
CA LEU A 26 -5.49 -12.37 -10.70
C LEU A 26 -4.92 -13.27 -9.58
N TRP A 27 -4.49 -12.70 -8.50
CA TRP A 27 -3.97 -13.36 -7.30
C TRP A 27 -4.04 -12.38 -6.12
N GLY A 28 -3.76 -12.83 -4.90
CA GLY A 28 -3.82 -11.96 -3.72
C GLY A 28 -2.83 -10.79 -3.81
N GLY A 29 -1.71 -10.95 -3.19
CA GLY A 29 -0.67 -9.95 -3.03
C GLY A 29 0.38 -10.49 -2.07
N VAL A 30 1.12 -9.59 -1.43
CA VAL A 30 2.12 -9.94 -0.43
C VAL A 30 1.74 -9.31 0.92
N ILE A 31 1.71 -10.12 1.96
CA ILE A 31 1.43 -9.68 3.33
C ILE A 31 2.68 -9.92 4.18
N LEU A 32 3.21 -8.87 4.78
CA LEU A 32 4.29 -8.91 5.76
C LEU A 32 3.72 -8.55 7.14
N LEU A 33 3.91 -9.44 8.11
CA LEU A 33 3.41 -9.24 9.46
C LEU A 33 4.58 -9.22 10.45
N GLY A 34 4.57 -8.23 11.33
CA GLY A 34 5.60 -8.01 12.34
C GLY A 34 5.01 -7.78 13.73
N HIS A 35 5.85 -7.39 14.66
CA HIS A 35 5.52 -7.25 16.07
C HIS A 35 5.68 -5.81 16.61
N ALA A 36 5.72 -4.81 15.73
CA ALA A 36 5.77 -3.41 16.16
C ALA A 36 4.42 -2.94 16.70
N THR A 37 4.47 -1.90 17.52
CA THR A 37 3.30 -1.34 18.22
C THR A 37 2.28 -0.77 17.24
N LEU A 38 1.02 -1.08 17.49
CA LEU A 38 -0.18 -0.49 16.88
C LEU A 38 -0.82 0.50 17.84
N ASN A 39 -1.70 1.37 17.34
CA ASN A 39 -2.57 2.17 18.19
C ASN A 39 -3.93 1.52 18.45
N SER A 40 -4.23 0.43 17.78
CA SER A 40 -5.47 -0.35 17.99
C SER A 40 -5.48 -1.10 19.32
N GLN A 41 -6.69 -1.37 19.83
CA GLN A 41 -6.90 -2.16 21.04
C GLN A 41 -7.74 -3.41 20.71
N PRO A 42 -7.23 -4.61 21.02
CA PRO A 42 -5.93 -4.91 21.61
C PRO A 42 -4.77 -4.58 20.67
N GLY A 43 -3.54 -4.45 21.19
CA GLY A 43 -2.33 -4.13 20.43
C GLY A 43 -1.84 -5.24 19.48
N GLU A 44 -2.58 -6.32 19.37
CA GLU A 44 -2.41 -7.39 18.38
C GLU A 44 -3.78 -7.66 17.74
N THR A 45 -3.82 -7.79 16.42
CA THR A 45 -5.07 -7.96 15.67
C THR A 45 -4.85 -8.85 14.43
N PRO A 46 -5.87 -9.53 13.92
CA PRO A 46 -5.76 -10.23 12.64
C PRO A 46 -5.74 -9.23 11.49
N ILE A 47 -4.87 -9.48 10.52
CA ILE A 47 -4.84 -8.69 9.28
C ILE A 47 -6.15 -8.89 8.51
N GLU A 48 -6.61 -7.85 7.86
CA GLU A 48 -7.79 -7.89 7.02
C GLU A 48 -7.67 -8.94 5.91
N GLY A 49 -8.80 -9.37 5.41
CA GLY A 49 -8.86 -10.39 4.37
C GLY A 49 -8.48 -11.80 4.81
N ILE A 50 -7.75 -12.00 5.90
CA ILE A 50 -7.37 -13.32 6.41
C ILE A 50 -8.34 -13.75 7.53
N PRO A 51 -8.90 -14.97 7.49
CA PRO A 51 -9.81 -15.43 8.53
C PRO A 51 -9.20 -15.30 9.94
N THR A 52 -9.93 -14.74 10.88
CA THR A 52 -9.49 -14.53 12.28
C THR A 52 -9.10 -15.81 13.01
N THR A 53 -9.44 -16.97 12.47
CA THR A 53 -9.03 -18.29 12.98
C THR A 53 -7.64 -18.71 12.51
N GLU A 54 -7.04 -17.99 11.54
CA GLU A 54 -5.69 -18.23 11.06
C GLU A 54 -4.68 -17.48 11.94
N ALA A 55 -4.07 -18.18 12.85
CA ALA A 55 -3.15 -17.57 13.83
C ALA A 55 -1.92 -16.90 13.19
N ARG A 56 -1.55 -17.27 11.95
CA ARG A 56 -0.46 -16.62 11.21
C ARG A 56 -0.84 -15.26 10.64
N GLY A 57 -2.12 -14.91 10.67
CA GLY A 57 -2.63 -13.60 10.25
C GLY A 57 -2.58 -12.54 11.37
N ILE A 58 -2.08 -12.86 12.55
CA ILE A 58 -1.99 -11.91 13.68
C ILE A 58 -0.71 -11.07 13.54
N TYR A 59 -0.84 -9.77 13.75
CA TYR A 59 0.26 -8.81 13.75
C TYR A 59 0.15 -7.82 14.91
N GLY A 60 1.19 -7.03 15.12
CA GLY A 60 1.29 -6.09 16.23
C GLY A 60 2.03 -6.65 17.43
N GLY A 61 2.22 -5.83 18.44
CA GLY A 61 2.98 -6.16 19.63
C GLY A 61 3.60 -4.92 20.28
N ASP A 62 4.85 -5.05 20.74
CA ASP A 62 5.58 -3.98 21.43
C ASP A 62 7.05 -3.83 20.98
N ASP A 63 7.44 -4.48 19.89
CA ASP A 63 8.81 -4.39 19.37
C ASP A 63 8.89 -3.49 18.12
N ASP A 64 9.03 -2.20 18.32
CA ASP A 64 9.21 -1.22 17.23
C ASP A 64 10.49 -1.43 16.41
N ALA A 65 11.41 -2.27 16.86
CA ALA A 65 12.61 -2.65 16.14
C ALA A 65 12.49 -4.02 15.45
N ASP A 66 11.29 -4.61 15.43
CA ASP A 66 11.02 -5.87 14.77
C ASP A 66 11.68 -5.95 13.38
N ASN A 67 12.17 -7.14 13.05
CA ASN A 67 12.84 -7.43 11.79
C ASN A 67 12.17 -8.59 11.08
N SER A 68 11.23 -8.27 10.22
CA SER A 68 10.52 -9.21 9.35
C SER A 68 11.31 -9.57 8.07
N GLY A 69 12.58 -9.17 7.98
CA GLY A 69 13.49 -9.58 6.90
C GLY A 69 13.85 -8.49 5.90
N ILE A 70 14.15 -8.93 4.67
CA ILE A 70 14.59 -8.06 3.57
C ILE A 70 13.68 -8.29 2.37
N PHE A 71 13.02 -7.23 1.89
CA PHE A 71 12.14 -7.25 0.74
C PHE A 71 12.56 -6.18 -0.26
N ARG A 72 13.28 -6.59 -1.32
CA ARG A 72 13.92 -5.67 -2.28
C ARG A 72 13.87 -6.19 -3.70
N TYR A 73 13.83 -5.23 -4.65
CA TYR A 73 13.85 -5.51 -6.09
C TYR A 73 12.71 -6.45 -6.50
N VAL A 74 11.52 -6.13 -6.02
CA VAL A 74 10.31 -6.92 -6.28
C VAL A 74 9.33 -6.09 -7.08
N SER A 75 8.70 -6.71 -8.07
CA SER A 75 7.57 -6.18 -8.81
C SER A 75 6.36 -7.07 -8.53
N ILE A 76 5.33 -6.50 -7.93
CA ILE A 76 4.05 -7.14 -7.62
C ILE A 76 3.06 -6.65 -8.67
N ARG A 77 2.46 -7.55 -9.43
CA ARG A 77 1.63 -7.17 -10.56
C ARG A 77 0.33 -7.95 -10.61
N TYR A 78 -0.75 -7.25 -10.98
CA TYR A 78 -2.05 -7.84 -11.26
C TYR A 78 -2.65 -8.59 -10.05
N GLY A 79 -2.28 -8.18 -8.85
CA GLY A 79 -2.80 -8.72 -7.59
C GLY A 79 -4.12 -8.09 -7.17
N GLY A 80 -4.47 -8.25 -5.89
CA GLY A 80 -5.64 -7.60 -5.28
C GLY A 80 -6.92 -8.38 -5.40
N THR A 81 -6.87 -9.72 -5.45
CA THR A 81 -8.10 -10.51 -5.59
C THR A 81 -9.00 -10.33 -4.36
N ASP A 82 -10.29 -10.13 -4.60
CA ASP A 82 -11.32 -10.19 -3.54
C ASP A 82 -11.41 -11.64 -3.01
N ILE A 83 -11.12 -11.80 -1.74
CA ILE A 83 -11.20 -13.09 -1.05
C ILE A 83 -12.54 -13.31 -0.35
N GLY A 84 -13.51 -12.43 -0.60
CA GLY A 84 -14.89 -12.52 -0.19
C GLY A 84 -15.36 -11.39 0.72
N ALA A 85 -16.63 -11.05 0.60
CA ALA A 85 -17.31 -10.01 1.38
C ALA A 85 -16.74 -8.59 1.18
N GLY A 86 -16.08 -8.32 0.06
CA GLY A 86 -15.43 -7.03 -0.19
C GLY A 86 -14.09 -6.86 0.55
N ASN A 87 -13.48 -7.97 0.98
CA ASN A 87 -12.12 -7.95 1.48
C ASN A 87 -11.17 -8.27 0.34
N GLU A 88 -10.44 -7.33 -0.08
CA GLU A 88 -9.41 -7.42 -1.12
C GLU A 88 -8.02 -7.50 -0.47
N ILE A 89 -7.03 -7.86 -1.24
CA ILE A 89 -5.65 -7.94 -0.75
C ILE A 89 -4.85 -6.84 -1.44
N ASN A 90 -4.19 -6.01 -0.66
CA ASN A 90 -3.31 -4.98 -1.19
C ASN A 90 -2.13 -5.58 -1.95
N GLY A 91 -1.49 -4.80 -2.80
CA GLY A 91 -0.28 -5.23 -3.48
C GLY A 91 0.80 -5.64 -2.48
N LEU A 92 1.14 -4.74 -1.57
CA LEU A 92 2.00 -5.03 -0.42
C LEU A 92 1.35 -4.51 0.87
N THR A 93 0.88 -5.42 1.69
CA THR A 93 0.34 -5.14 3.03
C THR A 93 1.44 -5.30 4.09
N MET A 94 1.54 -4.34 5.01
CA MET A 94 2.53 -4.31 6.08
C MET A 94 1.86 -4.11 7.43
N GLY A 95 1.52 -5.20 8.13
CA GLY A 95 0.92 -5.16 9.47
C GLY A 95 1.97 -5.17 10.59
N GLY A 96 2.08 -4.13 11.39
CA GLY A 96 2.99 -4.05 12.54
C GLY A 96 4.47 -4.28 12.20
N VAL A 97 4.90 -3.94 11.00
CA VAL A 97 6.28 -4.16 10.56
C VAL A 97 7.23 -3.14 11.21
N GLY A 98 8.28 -3.63 11.83
CA GLY A 98 9.21 -2.80 12.60
C GLY A 98 10.39 -2.24 11.81
N SER A 99 11.11 -1.30 12.44
CA SER A 99 12.20 -0.54 11.82
C SER A 99 13.45 -1.34 11.49
N GLY A 100 13.56 -2.58 11.97
CA GLY A 100 14.64 -3.51 11.61
C GLY A 100 14.45 -4.15 10.24
N THR A 101 13.25 -4.06 9.66
CA THR A 101 12.92 -4.61 8.35
C THR A 101 13.41 -3.69 7.24
N LEU A 102 13.94 -4.27 6.17
CA LEU A 102 14.41 -3.53 5.00
C LEU A 102 13.47 -3.72 3.82
N ILE A 103 12.81 -2.63 3.40
CA ILE A 103 11.91 -2.60 2.22
C ILE A 103 12.35 -1.48 1.30
N GLU A 104 12.82 -1.84 0.11
CA GLU A 104 13.21 -0.85 -0.90
C GLU A 104 13.22 -1.40 -2.32
N PHE A 105 13.04 -0.53 -3.31
CA PHE A 105 12.95 -0.89 -4.72
C PHE A 105 11.83 -1.90 -4.98
N VAL A 106 10.62 -1.52 -4.58
CA VAL A 106 9.41 -2.33 -4.78
C VAL A 106 8.44 -1.58 -5.69
N GLU A 107 7.90 -2.27 -6.66
CA GLU A 107 6.84 -1.79 -7.53
C GLU A 107 5.57 -2.59 -7.27
N VAL A 108 4.44 -1.90 -7.17
CA VAL A 108 3.10 -2.47 -7.30
C VAL A 108 2.45 -1.88 -8.54
N TYR A 109 1.97 -2.75 -9.42
CA TYR A 109 1.42 -2.37 -10.71
C TYR A 109 0.10 -3.09 -10.97
N ASN A 110 -0.96 -2.35 -11.30
CA ASN A 110 -2.28 -2.88 -11.60
C ASN A 110 -2.81 -3.84 -10.52
N ASN A 111 -2.69 -3.48 -9.25
CA ASN A 111 -3.39 -4.19 -8.17
C ASN A 111 -4.89 -3.85 -8.24
N GLN A 112 -5.77 -4.75 -7.81
CA GLN A 112 -7.22 -4.50 -7.78
C GLN A 112 -7.60 -3.54 -6.67
N ASP A 113 -6.93 -3.65 -5.55
CA ASP A 113 -7.04 -2.87 -4.33
C ASP A 113 -5.83 -1.93 -4.22
N ASP A 114 -5.45 -1.53 -3.01
CA ASP A 114 -4.34 -0.61 -2.76
C ASP A 114 -3.02 -1.08 -3.33
N GLY A 115 -2.15 -0.13 -3.60
CA GLY A 115 -0.78 -0.42 -3.95
C GLY A 115 0.01 -0.91 -2.74
N PHE A 116 0.11 -0.06 -1.74
CA PHE A 116 0.83 -0.32 -0.48
C PHE A 116 -0.03 0.12 0.68
N GLU A 117 -0.14 -0.73 1.71
CA GLU A 117 -0.84 -0.36 2.92
C GLU A 117 -0.04 -0.73 4.18
N TRP A 118 -0.04 0.20 5.16
CA TRP A 118 0.61 0.04 6.46
C TRP A 118 -0.40 0.07 7.59
N PHE A 119 -0.58 -1.05 8.26
CA PHE A 119 -1.33 -1.14 9.51
C PHE A 119 -0.37 -0.99 10.69
N GLY A 120 -0.15 0.24 11.13
CA GLY A 120 0.76 0.56 12.20
C GLY A 120 2.24 0.32 11.90
N GLY A 121 3.03 0.18 12.95
CA GLY A 121 4.46 -0.13 12.84
C GLY A 121 5.37 1.06 12.54
N THR A 122 6.64 0.75 12.30
CA THR A 122 7.73 1.74 12.23
C THR A 122 8.70 1.51 11.07
N VAL A 123 8.35 0.64 10.12
CA VAL A 123 9.23 0.28 8.99
C VAL A 123 9.59 1.51 8.16
N ASN A 124 10.85 1.57 7.71
CA ASN A 124 11.31 2.60 6.79
C ASN A 124 11.40 2.05 5.38
N THR A 125 10.83 2.77 4.42
CA THR A 125 10.75 2.32 3.03
C THR A 125 11.34 3.32 2.05
N LYS A 126 11.96 2.84 0.97
CA LYS A 126 12.54 3.69 -0.07
C LYS A 126 12.29 3.13 -1.46
N HIS A 127 12.21 4.06 -2.43
CA HIS A 127 12.10 3.70 -3.84
C HIS A 127 10.90 2.77 -4.09
N LEU A 128 9.72 3.21 -3.65
CA LEU A 128 8.47 2.54 -3.92
C LEU A 128 7.79 3.16 -5.14
N VAL A 129 7.22 2.33 -5.98
CA VAL A 129 6.41 2.74 -7.14
C VAL A 129 5.03 2.10 -7.03
N SER A 130 4.00 2.93 -7.01
CA SER A 130 2.60 2.52 -7.10
C SER A 130 2.03 3.03 -8.42
N ALA A 131 1.63 2.12 -9.29
CA ALA A 131 1.21 2.49 -10.63
C ALA A 131 -0.10 1.79 -11.03
N PHE A 132 -1.10 2.60 -11.39
CA PHE A 132 -2.37 2.18 -11.97
C PHE A 132 -3.15 1.18 -11.11
N ASN A 133 -3.07 1.28 -9.79
CA ASN A 133 -3.80 0.42 -8.87
C ASN A 133 -5.28 0.80 -8.82
N GLY A 134 -6.12 -0.12 -8.39
CA GLY A 134 -7.57 -0.02 -8.50
C GLY A 134 -8.22 0.80 -7.39
N ASP A 135 -7.54 0.96 -6.24
CA ASP A 135 -7.93 1.83 -5.13
C ASP A 135 -6.79 2.79 -4.79
N ASP A 136 -6.40 2.97 -3.55
CA ASP A 136 -5.40 3.93 -3.13
C ASP A 136 -3.97 3.49 -3.50
N ALA A 137 -3.09 4.46 -3.72
CA ALA A 137 -1.72 4.11 -4.09
C ALA A 137 -0.83 3.83 -2.87
N PHE A 138 -0.97 4.68 -1.83
CA PHE A 138 -0.31 4.52 -0.53
C PHE A 138 -1.31 4.82 0.59
N ASP A 139 -1.69 3.80 1.33
CA ASP A 139 -2.53 3.93 2.50
C ASP A 139 -1.77 3.63 3.80
N TYR A 140 -2.13 4.28 4.89
CA TYR A 140 -1.67 3.92 6.21
C TYR A 140 -2.70 4.19 7.30
N ASP A 141 -2.75 3.29 8.26
CA ASP A 141 -3.63 3.30 9.41
C ASP A 141 -2.88 2.85 10.69
N GLU A 142 -3.63 2.69 11.77
CA GLU A 142 -3.26 2.05 13.04
C GLU A 142 -1.96 2.57 13.68
N GLY A 143 -1.70 3.87 13.49
CA GLY A 143 -0.55 4.51 14.13
C GLY A 143 0.78 4.30 13.41
N PHE A 144 0.77 4.09 12.08
CA PHE A 144 1.99 4.03 11.30
C PHE A 144 2.85 5.28 11.50
N ARG A 145 4.13 5.10 11.83
CA ARG A 145 5.06 6.19 12.14
C ARG A 145 6.48 5.98 11.59
N GLY A 146 6.57 5.19 10.51
CA GLY A 146 7.82 4.96 9.80
C GLY A 146 8.28 6.16 8.97
N LYS A 147 9.26 5.92 8.11
CA LYS A 147 9.78 6.93 7.18
C LYS A 147 9.69 6.43 5.76
N GLY A 148 9.26 7.32 4.87
CA GLY A 148 9.23 7.11 3.43
C GLY A 148 10.21 8.00 2.69
N GLN A 149 10.84 7.49 1.63
CA GLN A 149 11.66 8.32 0.76
C GLN A 149 11.65 7.83 -0.68
N PHE A 150 11.51 8.75 -1.64
CA PHE A 150 11.48 8.44 -3.07
C PHE A 150 10.33 7.51 -3.43
N TRP A 151 9.13 7.84 -2.97
CA TRP A 151 7.91 7.17 -3.42
C TRP A 151 7.39 7.86 -4.68
N PHE A 152 6.87 7.07 -5.58
CA PHE A 152 6.30 7.55 -6.83
C PHE A 152 4.92 6.94 -7.04
N VAL A 153 3.95 7.78 -7.40
CA VAL A 153 2.59 7.37 -7.79
C VAL A 153 2.29 7.89 -9.17
N ILE A 154 1.67 7.05 -9.96
CA ILE A 154 0.90 7.44 -11.14
C ILE A 154 -0.43 6.68 -11.12
N GLN A 155 -1.54 7.43 -11.10
CA GLN A 155 -2.88 6.85 -11.12
C GLN A 155 -3.38 6.67 -12.55
N ASP A 156 -4.33 5.75 -12.74
CA ASP A 156 -5.09 5.60 -13.96
C ASP A 156 -6.15 6.73 -14.05
N ALA A 157 -6.52 7.11 -15.26
CA ALA A 157 -7.54 8.13 -15.47
C ALA A 157 -8.98 7.65 -15.16
N ASP A 158 -9.19 6.34 -15.20
CA ASP A 158 -10.53 5.74 -15.13
C ASP A 158 -10.75 4.86 -13.89
N THR A 159 -9.69 4.54 -13.15
CA THR A 159 -9.73 3.70 -11.96
C THR A 159 -8.81 4.24 -10.86
N GLY A 160 -8.91 3.66 -9.68
CA GLY A 160 -8.18 4.10 -8.50
C GLY A 160 -8.98 5.11 -7.68
N ASN A 161 -8.51 5.40 -6.50
CA ASN A 161 -9.12 6.32 -5.57
C ASN A 161 -8.17 7.49 -5.30
N ARG A 162 -7.21 7.38 -4.40
CA ARG A 162 -6.29 8.48 -4.08
C ARG A 162 -4.83 8.08 -4.29
N ALA A 163 -3.98 9.04 -4.52
CA ALA A 163 -2.54 8.77 -4.49
C ALA A 163 -2.04 8.54 -3.05
N GLY A 164 -2.79 8.99 -2.06
CA GLY A 164 -2.60 8.65 -0.66
C GLY A 164 -3.88 8.83 0.16
N GLU A 165 -4.30 7.79 0.86
CA GLU A 165 -5.28 7.85 1.94
C GLU A 165 -4.56 7.59 3.27
N HIS A 166 -4.90 8.35 4.31
CA HIS A 166 -4.14 8.33 5.56
C HIS A 166 -5.07 8.40 6.74
N ASP A 167 -5.16 7.26 7.45
CA ASP A 167 -5.98 7.09 8.62
C ASP A 167 -5.13 7.06 9.90
N GLY A 168 -5.69 7.53 10.98
CA GLY A 168 -4.98 7.60 12.25
C GLY A 168 -5.12 6.33 13.06
N GLY A 169 -6.33 5.84 13.17
CA GLY A 169 -6.68 4.64 13.92
C GLY A 169 -8.16 4.31 13.82
N THR A 170 -8.47 3.04 14.08
CA THR A 170 -9.84 2.51 13.99
C THR A 170 -10.45 2.20 15.35
N THR A 171 -9.68 1.63 16.27
CA THR A 171 -10.19 1.18 17.57
C THR A 171 -9.18 1.40 18.70
N PRO A 172 -9.16 2.56 19.38
CA PRO A 172 -9.98 3.74 19.09
C PRO A 172 -9.41 4.60 17.95
N GLU A 173 -10.25 5.38 17.31
CA GLU A 173 -9.88 6.33 16.23
C GLU A 173 -8.80 7.35 16.69
N ASP A 174 -8.83 7.79 17.92
CA ASP A 174 -7.86 8.70 18.54
C ASP A 174 -6.75 7.98 19.32
N GLY A 175 -6.49 6.72 19.01
CA GLY A 175 -5.48 5.89 19.67
C GLY A 175 -4.05 6.43 19.51
N ALA A 176 -3.21 6.11 20.49
CA ALA A 176 -1.78 6.42 20.42
C ALA A 176 -0.96 5.12 20.37
N PRO A 177 0.18 5.13 19.66
CA PRO A 177 0.85 6.25 18.97
C PRO A 177 0.07 6.75 17.75
N TYR A 178 0.14 8.06 17.47
CA TYR A 178 -0.51 8.64 16.30
C TYR A 178 0.19 8.26 14.98
N ALA A 179 -0.58 8.10 13.92
CA ALA A 179 -0.08 7.89 12.59
C ALA A 179 0.49 9.22 12.03
N ILE A 180 1.78 9.45 12.23
CA ILE A 180 2.48 10.67 11.79
C ILE A 180 3.84 10.29 11.18
N PRO A 181 3.87 9.62 10.03
CA PRO A 181 5.12 9.27 9.35
C PRO A 181 5.86 10.49 8.80
N GLN A 182 7.15 10.33 8.50
CA GLN A 182 7.98 11.30 7.82
C GLN A 182 8.27 10.85 6.39
N ILE A 183 7.76 11.59 5.41
CA ILE A 183 7.79 11.20 4.00
C ILE A 183 8.53 12.27 3.21
N HIS A 184 9.54 11.88 2.45
CA HIS A 184 10.46 12.78 1.77
C HIS A 184 10.59 12.47 0.29
N ASN A 185 10.69 13.51 -0.54
CA ASN A 185 11.03 13.39 -1.95
C ASN A 185 10.08 12.49 -2.72
N VAL A 186 8.77 12.64 -2.50
CA VAL A 186 7.77 11.89 -3.25
C VAL A 186 7.28 12.68 -4.45
N THR A 187 6.77 11.95 -5.44
CA THR A 187 6.06 12.53 -6.58
C THR A 187 4.77 11.73 -6.76
N TYR A 188 3.64 12.39 -6.53
CA TYR A 188 2.32 11.83 -6.68
C TYR A 188 1.63 12.50 -7.87
N ILE A 189 1.31 11.70 -8.86
CA ILE A 189 0.57 12.11 -10.06
C ILE A 189 -0.82 11.47 -9.98
N GLY A 190 -1.83 12.30 -9.80
CA GLY A 190 -3.22 11.88 -9.74
C GLY A 190 -3.77 11.47 -11.09
N SER A 191 -5.07 11.23 -11.13
CA SER A 191 -5.78 10.72 -12.33
C SER A 191 -6.03 11.80 -13.40
N GLY A 192 -5.76 13.06 -13.10
CA GLY A 192 -5.95 14.19 -13.98
C GLY A 192 -7.33 14.83 -13.88
N ALA A 193 -7.38 16.14 -14.09
CA ALA A 193 -8.58 16.98 -13.96
C ALA A 193 -9.78 16.56 -14.85
N PHE A 194 -9.57 15.66 -15.80
CA PHE A 194 -10.61 15.14 -16.69
C PHE A 194 -10.97 13.67 -16.41
N SER A 195 -10.50 13.11 -15.31
CA SER A 195 -10.93 11.78 -14.88
C SER A 195 -12.46 11.71 -14.78
N ALA A 196 -13.02 10.65 -15.32
CA ALA A 196 -14.45 10.35 -15.19
C ALA A 196 -14.77 9.58 -13.90
N ASN A 197 -13.75 9.13 -13.18
CA ASN A 197 -13.88 8.42 -11.92
C ASN A 197 -14.19 9.40 -10.79
N GLY A 198 -15.39 9.26 -10.19
CA GLY A 198 -15.85 10.13 -9.11
C GLY A 198 -15.15 9.87 -7.76
N ASP A 199 -14.41 8.78 -7.64
CA ASP A 199 -13.70 8.41 -6.42
C ASP A 199 -12.32 9.08 -6.33
N ASN A 200 -11.78 9.54 -7.46
CA ASN A 200 -10.56 10.35 -7.55
C ASN A 200 -10.83 11.85 -7.27
N ASP A 201 -11.41 12.17 -6.13
CA ASP A 201 -11.82 13.53 -5.80
C ASP A 201 -10.69 14.40 -5.23
N VAL A 202 -9.64 13.78 -4.68
CA VAL A 202 -8.45 14.45 -4.14
C VAL A 202 -7.21 13.58 -4.30
N VAL A 203 -6.05 14.19 -4.49
CA VAL A 203 -4.76 13.47 -4.58
C VAL A 203 -4.36 12.88 -3.23
N LEU A 204 -4.65 13.57 -2.13
CA LEU A 204 -4.27 13.16 -0.79
C LEU A 204 -5.43 13.41 0.19
N LYS A 205 -5.82 12.40 0.96
CA LYS A 205 -6.82 12.48 2.00
C LYS A 205 -6.19 12.09 3.35
N ILE A 206 -6.45 12.90 4.37
CA ILE A 206 -5.99 12.64 5.74
C ILE A 206 -7.20 12.74 6.66
N ARG A 207 -7.48 11.69 7.43
CA ARG A 207 -8.66 11.61 8.29
C ARG A 207 -8.35 10.85 9.60
N ASP A 208 -9.33 10.71 10.48
CA ASP A 208 -9.35 9.86 11.68
C ASP A 208 -8.09 10.03 12.56
N ASN A 209 -7.77 11.32 12.85
CA ASN A 209 -6.61 11.74 13.62
C ASN A 209 -5.24 11.37 13.03
N ALA A 210 -5.16 11.02 11.75
CA ALA A 210 -3.89 10.90 11.07
C ALA A 210 -3.18 12.25 10.93
N GLY A 211 -1.89 12.19 10.77
CA GLY A 211 -1.05 13.29 10.33
C GLY A 211 0.01 12.78 9.36
N GLY A 212 0.86 13.67 8.90
CA GLY A 212 1.98 13.31 8.02
C GLY A 212 2.91 14.49 7.83
N GLN A 213 4.17 14.18 7.60
CA GLN A 213 5.18 15.19 7.28
C GLN A 213 5.71 14.93 5.87
N TYR A 214 5.20 15.68 4.90
CA TYR A 214 5.67 15.62 3.52
C TYR A 214 6.72 16.72 3.26
N ILE A 215 7.93 16.32 2.91
CA ILE A 215 9.07 17.21 2.78
C ILE A 215 9.66 17.07 1.39
N ASN A 216 9.88 18.22 0.72
CA ASN A 216 10.46 18.28 -0.62
C ASN A 216 9.74 17.36 -1.62
N SER A 217 8.43 17.47 -1.67
CA SER A 217 7.54 16.56 -2.40
C SER A 217 6.71 17.30 -3.46
N ILE A 218 6.23 16.57 -4.46
CA ILE A 218 5.42 17.09 -5.57
C ILE A 218 4.10 16.33 -5.58
N PHE A 219 3.01 17.08 -5.56
CA PHE A 219 1.66 16.58 -5.76
C PHE A 219 1.09 17.30 -6.98
N THR A 220 0.58 16.55 -7.93
CA THR A 220 -0.05 17.09 -9.14
C THR A 220 -1.18 16.17 -9.58
N ASP A 221 -2.17 16.81 -10.22
CA ASP A 221 -3.29 16.13 -10.81
C ASP A 221 -3.26 16.31 -12.34
#